data_edbf0c76c100fa3b9d1c1c2747ae3301
#
_entry.id   edbf0c76c100fa3b9d1c1c2747ae3301
#
_cell.length_a   1.000
_cell.length_b   1.000
_cell.length_c   1.000
_cell.angle_alpha   90.00
_cell.angle_beta   90.00
_cell.angle_gamma   90.00
#
_symmetry.space_group_name_H-M   'P 1'
#
loop_
_entity.id
_entity.type
_entity.pdbx_description
1 polymer ?
#
loop_
_entity_poly.entity_id
_entity_poly.type
_entity_poly.pdbx_seq_one_letter_code
_entity_poly.pdbx_strand_id
1 'polypeptide(L)'
;MTVRVLLADDQQLLRTGFRMVLNAQPDLEVVGEAGDGAEAVELNERVVPDVVLMDVRMPGMDGIEATRRIVASGAATRVLILTTFDLDEHAFAGLRAGASGFLLKDVPPDHLTAAIRAVAAGDAVVAPRVTRRLLDTFSHHLPTTPGVPPRDHPRLAELTEREHDVLLELAAGRTNAEIAAQLVVSEATAKTHVGRILAKLDLRDRVQAVILAYEIGLVRPEHRPR
;
A
#
# COMPACT_ATOMS: atom_id res chain seq x y z
N MET A 1 -7.05 21.03 -0.40
CA MET A 1 -7.39 20.08 -1.50
C MET A 1 -8.23 18.99 -0.89
N THR A 2 -9.41 18.72 -1.40
CA THR A 2 -10.31 17.69 -0.85
C THR A 2 -9.94 16.34 -1.45
N VAL A 3 -9.75 15.32 -0.60
CA VAL A 3 -9.46 13.94 -1.03
C VAL A 3 -10.76 13.25 -1.38
N ARG A 4 -10.86 12.73 -2.60
CA ARG A 4 -12.02 12.05 -3.16
C ARG A 4 -11.93 10.55 -2.88
N VAL A 5 -12.91 10.01 -2.18
CA VAL A 5 -12.91 8.61 -1.71
C VAL A 5 -14.06 7.83 -2.34
N LEU A 6 -13.75 6.67 -2.92
CA LEU A 6 -14.73 5.66 -3.34
C LEU A 6 -14.80 4.58 -2.26
N LEU A 7 -16.00 4.20 -1.83
CA LEU A 7 -16.25 3.10 -0.89
C LEU A 7 -16.68 1.85 -1.65
N ALA A 8 -15.99 0.73 -1.43
CA ALA A 8 -16.35 -0.56 -2.00
C ALA A 8 -16.44 -1.63 -0.90
N ASP A 9 -17.64 -2.03 -0.54
CA ASP A 9 -17.94 -3.01 0.52
C ASP A 9 -19.32 -3.59 0.24
N ASP A 10 -19.54 -4.88 0.40
CA ASP A 10 -20.86 -5.50 0.18
C ASP A 10 -21.87 -5.19 1.30
N GLN A 11 -21.38 -4.78 2.48
CA GLN A 11 -22.20 -4.47 3.63
C GLN A 11 -22.69 -3.01 3.63
N GLN A 12 -23.90 -2.78 3.20
CA GLN A 12 -24.50 -1.44 3.11
C GLN A 12 -24.42 -0.63 4.43
N LEU A 13 -24.57 -1.29 5.59
CA LEU A 13 -24.50 -0.61 6.87
C LEU A 13 -23.10 -0.06 7.15
N LEU A 14 -22.05 -0.82 6.83
CA LEU A 14 -20.66 -0.36 6.96
C LEU A 14 -20.37 0.79 6.02
N ARG A 15 -20.79 0.71 4.74
CA ARG A 15 -20.63 1.83 3.80
C ARG A 15 -21.28 3.10 4.33
N THR A 16 -22.53 3.00 4.86
CA THR A 16 -23.21 4.13 5.47
C THR A 16 -22.41 4.70 6.64
N GLY A 17 -21.88 3.85 7.52
CA GLY A 17 -21.05 4.27 8.65
C GLY A 17 -19.78 4.99 8.21
N PHE A 18 -19.02 4.42 7.27
CA PHE A 18 -17.82 5.05 6.72
C PHE A 18 -18.13 6.38 6.04
N ARG A 19 -19.20 6.45 5.24
CA ARG A 19 -19.63 7.71 4.61
C ARG A 19 -19.92 8.81 5.64
N MET A 20 -20.61 8.47 6.74
CA MET A 20 -20.88 9.45 7.82
C MET A 20 -19.58 9.94 8.46
N VAL A 21 -18.62 9.05 8.73
CA VAL A 21 -17.33 9.39 9.32
C VAL A 21 -16.51 10.29 8.38
N LEU A 22 -16.44 9.93 7.10
CA LEU A 22 -15.63 10.64 6.12
C LEU A 22 -16.23 12.02 5.77
N ASN A 23 -17.54 12.10 5.55
CA ASN A 23 -18.21 13.37 5.24
C ASN A 23 -18.26 14.34 6.43
N ALA A 24 -17.98 13.87 7.66
CA ALA A 24 -17.77 14.75 8.81
C ALA A 24 -16.41 15.49 8.77
N GLN A 25 -15.50 15.08 7.89
CA GLN A 25 -14.20 15.73 7.71
C GLN A 25 -14.25 16.76 6.59
N PRO A 26 -13.76 18.00 6.80
CA PRO A 26 -13.87 19.07 5.80
C PRO A 26 -12.99 18.84 4.55
N ASP A 27 -12.04 17.93 4.62
CA ASP A 27 -11.03 17.64 3.60
C ASP A 27 -11.22 16.27 2.93
N LEU A 28 -12.28 15.51 3.27
CA LEU A 28 -12.62 14.23 2.66
C LEU A 28 -14.02 14.29 2.03
N GLU A 29 -14.19 13.63 0.89
CA GLU A 29 -15.46 13.57 0.16
C GLU A 29 -15.68 12.15 -0.37
N VAL A 30 -16.81 11.54 -0.04
CA VAL A 30 -17.22 10.25 -0.64
C VAL A 30 -17.88 10.53 -1.99
N VAL A 31 -17.20 10.16 -3.07
CA VAL A 31 -17.60 10.42 -4.46
C VAL A 31 -18.36 9.26 -5.12
N GLY A 32 -18.45 8.12 -4.43
CA GLY A 32 -19.20 6.96 -4.91
C GLY A 32 -19.20 5.82 -3.91
N GLU A 33 -20.13 4.89 -4.09
CA GLU A 33 -20.25 3.65 -3.31
C GLU A 33 -20.48 2.48 -4.26
N ALA A 34 -19.80 1.36 -4.02
CA ALA A 34 -19.91 0.11 -4.75
C ALA A 34 -20.27 -1.04 -3.80
N GLY A 35 -21.12 -1.94 -4.23
CA GLY A 35 -21.50 -3.14 -3.48
C GLY A 35 -20.71 -4.39 -3.86
N ASP A 36 -19.92 -4.33 -4.92
CA ASP A 36 -19.03 -5.41 -5.36
C ASP A 36 -17.80 -4.86 -6.11
N GLY A 37 -16.86 -5.77 -6.43
CA GLY A 37 -15.61 -5.39 -7.09
C GLY A 37 -15.78 -4.92 -8.53
N ALA A 38 -16.78 -5.41 -9.26
CA ALA A 38 -17.02 -5.01 -10.64
C ALA A 38 -17.55 -3.57 -10.70
N GLU A 39 -18.52 -3.27 -9.84
CA GLU A 39 -19.03 -1.90 -9.68
C GLU A 39 -17.94 -0.94 -9.21
N ALA A 40 -17.03 -1.39 -8.31
CA ALA A 40 -15.90 -0.58 -7.85
C ALA A 40 -14.95 -0.22 -9.00
N VAL A 41 -14.63 -1.15 -9.90
CA VAL A 41 -13.78 -0.90 -11.08
C VAL A 41 -14.47 0.10 -12.02
N GLU A 42 -15.75 -0.12 -12.36
CA GLU A 42 -16.51 0.76 -13.23
C GLU A 42 -16.63 2.19 -12.65
N LEU A 43 -16.96 2.30 -11.37
CA LEU A 43 -17.04 3.59 -10.68
C LEU A 43 -15.69 4.29 -10.62
N ASN A 44 -14.60 3.55 -10.40
CA ASN A 44 -13.25 4.13 -10.37
C ASN A 44 -12.92 4.86 -11.68
N GLU A 45 -13.22 4.24 -12.83
CA GLU A 45 -13.01 4.87 -14.15
C GLU A 45 -13.86 6.13 -14.33
N ARG A 46 -15.09 6.10 -13.84
CA ARG A 46 -16.08 7.18 -14.03
C ARG A 46 -15.85 8.37 -13.12
N VAL A 47 -15.52 8.13 -11.85
CA VAL A 47 -15.40 9.23 -10.86
C VAL A 47 -13.95 9.61 -10.55
N VAL A 48 -12.96 8.83 -10.97
CA VAL A 48 -11.52 9.07 -10.78
C VAL A 48 -11.23 9.51 -9.33
N PRO A 49 -11.40 8.64 -8.33
CA PRO A 49 -11.14 8.98 -6.93
C PRO A 49 -9.64 9.03 -6.64
N ASP A 50 -9.24 9.75 -5.59
CA ASP A 50 -7.86 9.72 -5.09
C ASP A 50 -7.58 8.40 -4.36
N VAL A 51 -8.57 7.91 -3.58
CA VAL A 51 -8.46 6.70 -2.78
C VAL A 51 -9.72 5.84 -2.93
N VAL A 52 -9.54 4.53 -3.10
CA VAL A 52 -10.60 3.53 -2.95
C VAL A 52 -10.41 2.82 -1.61
N LEU A 53 -11.42 2.87 -0.75
CA LEU A 53 -11.53 1.93 0.38
C LEU A 53 -12.16 0.66 -0.13
N MET A 54 -11.40 -0.43 -0.14
CA MET A 54 -11.76 -1.68 -0.80
C MET A 54 -11.90 -2.82 0.21
N ASP A 55 -13.11 -3.33 0.39
CA ASP A 55 -13.27 -4.61 1.08
C ASP A 55 -12.67 -5.75 0.27
N VAL A 56 -12.10 -6.72 0.94
CA VAL A 56 -11.54 -7.93 0.31
C VAL A 56 -12.65 -8.86 -0.13
N ARG A 57 -13.62 -9.13 0.74
CA ARG A 57 -14.64 -10.16 0.51
C ARG A 57 -15.94 -9.54 0.01
N MET A 58 -16.12 -9.56 -1.29
CA MET A 58 -17.34 -9.11 -1.96
C MET A 58 -17.85 -10.19 -2.92
N PRO A 59 -19.18 -10.24 -3.19
CA PRO A 59 -19.76 -11.20 -4.12
C PRO A 59 -19.28 -10.95 -5.56
N GLY A 60 -19.19 -12.02 -6.36
CA GLY A 60 -18.77 -11.94 -7.76
C GLY A 60 -17.29 -11.65 -7.90
N MET A 61 -16.90 -10.40 -8.12
CA MET A 61 -15.51 -9.98 -8.14
C MET A 61 -15.07 -9.56 -6.74
N ASP A 62 -14.06 -10.21 -6.20
CA ASP A 62 -13.47 -9.84 -4.91
C ASP A 62 -12.62 -8.56 -5.01
N GLY A 63 -12.30 -7.97 -3.84
CA GLY A 63 -11.54 -6.72 -3.79
C GLY A 63 -10.09 -6.86 -4.22
N ILE A 64 -9.49 -8.04 -4.20
CA ILE A 64 -8.11 -8.28 -4.65
C ILE A 64 -8.07 -8.21 -6.18
N GLU A 65 -9.00 -8.87 -6.86
CA GLU A 65 -9.11 -8.79 -8.32
C GLU A 65 -9.52 -7.39 -8.79
N ALA A 66 -10.44 -6.72 -8.07
CA ALA A 66 -10.80 -5.33 -8.33
C ALA A 66 -9.58 -4.40 -8.19
N THR A 67 -8.79 -4.57 -7.13
CA THR A 67 -7.53 -3.83 -6.92
C THR A 67 -6.58 -4.02 -8.09
N ARG A 68 -6.36 -5.27 -8.52
CA ARG A 68 -5.48 -5.59 -9.65
C ARG A 68 -5.92 -4.87 -10.93
N ARG A 69 -7.22 -4.85 -11.23
CA ARG A 69 -7.77 -4.17 -12.42
C ARG A 69 -7.63 -2.65 -12.34
N ILE A 70 -7.95 -2.04 -11.19
CA ILE A 70 -7.77 -0.60 -10.97
C ILE A 70 -6.30 -0.22 -11.14
N VAL A 71 -5.37 -1.00 -10.58
CA VAL A 71 -3.93 -0.75 -10.73
C VAL A 71 -3.47 -0.92 -12.17
N ALA A 72 -3.90 -2.00 -12.85
CA ALA A 72 -3.53 -2.30 -14.23
C ALA A 72 -4.05 -1.27 -15.24
N SER A 73 -5.13 -0.53 -14.93
CA SER A 73 -5.63 0.56 -15.78
C SER A 73 -4.70 1.77 -15.85
N GLY A 74 -3.65 1.82 -15.02
CA GLY A 74 -2.72 2.96 -14.93
C GLY A 74 -3.31 4.17 -14.20
N ALA A 75 -4.49 4.03 -13.57
CA ALA A 75 -5.10 5.11 -12.81
C ALA A 75 -4.20 5.57 -11.66
N ALA A 76 -4.17 6.88 -11.40
CA ALA A 76 -3.46 7.45 -10.26
C ALA A 76 -4.12 7.11 -8.90
N THR A 77 -5.33 6.55 -8.95
CA THR A 77 -6.09 6.10 -7.79
C THR A 77 -5.30 5.12 -6.93
N ARG A 78 -5.29 5.32 -5.63
CA ARG A 78 -4.68 4.42 -4.65
C ARG A 78 -5.72 3.57 -3.98
N VAL A 79 -5.39 2.31 -3.69
CA VAL A 79 -6.31 1.38 -3.04
C VAL A 79 -5.86 1.12 -1.61
N LEU A 80 -6.74 1.37 -0.66
CA LEU A 80 -6.58 1.01 0.75
C LEU A 80 -7.53 -0.15 1.08
N ILE A 81 -6.97 -1.31 1.31
CA ILE A 81 -7.74 -2.52 1.63
C ILE A 81 -8.34 -2.40 3.04
N LEU A 82 -9.62 -2.73 3.16
CA LEU A 82 -10.29 -2.97 4.44
C LEU A 82 -10.52 -4.46 4.63
N THR A 83 -10.15 -5.01 5.77
CA THR A 83 -10.35 -6.44 6.06
C THR A 83 -10.82 -6.67 7.49
N THR A 84 -11.47 -7.80 7.72
CA THR A 84 -11.75 -8.34 9.05
C THR A 84 -10.55 -9.12 9.58
N PHE A 85 -10.71 -9.93 10.60
CA PHE A 85 -9.65 -10.57 11.39
C PHE A 85 -8.67 -11.55 10.69
N ASP A 86 -8.93 -12.02 9.48
CA ASP A 86 -8.01 -12.91 8.73
C ASP A 86 -6.94 -12.11 7.99
N LEU A 87 -6.02 -11.53 8.78
CA LEU A 87 -5.03 -10.53 8.35
C LEU A 87 -4.00 -11.03 7.35
N ASP A 88 -3.68 -12.33 7.34
CA ASP A 88 -2.39 -12.71 6.78
C ASP A 88 -2.44 -12.96 5.26
N GLU A 89 -3.31 -13.83 4.75
CA GLU A 89 -3.32 -14.16 3.31
C GLU A 89 -3.91 -13.05 2.43
N HIS A 90 -5.04 -12.48 2.85
CA HIS A 90 -5.75 -11.49 2.04
C HIS A 90 -5.06 -10.13 2.00
N ALA A 91 -4.46 -9.69 3.13
CA ALA A 91 -3.69 -8.45 3.17
C ALA A 91 -2.47 -8.53 2.25
N PHE A 92 -1.74 -9.65 2.29
CA PHE A 92 -0.60 -9.89 1.41
C PHE A 92 -0.99 -9.96 -0.07
N ALA A 93 -2.05 -10.70 -0.40
CA ALA A 93 -2.56 -10.78 -1.76
C ALA A 93 -3.01 -9.40 -2.29
N GLY A 94 -3.64 -8.57 -1.44
CA GLY A 94 -4.02 -7.20 -1.77
C GLY A 94 -2.82 -6.30 -2.03
N LEU A 95 -1.78 -6.36 -1.20
CA LEU A 95 -0.53 -5.61 -1.41
C LEU A 95 0.17 -6.04 -2.71
N ARG A 96 0.22 -7.34 -3.01
CA ARG A 96 0.75 -7.85 -4.29
C ARG A 96 -0.10 -7.45 -5.50
N ALA A 97 -1.40 -7.26 -5.32
CA ALA A 97 -2.28 -6.72 -6.36
C ALA A 97 -2.06 -5.23 -6.62
N GLY A 98 -1.25 -4.55 -5.80
CA GLY A 98 -0.88 -3.14 -5.94
C GLY A 98 -1.60 -2.21 -4.96
N ALA A 99 -2.21 -2.73 -3.89
CA ALA A 99 -2.76 -1.88 -2.84
C ALA A 99 -1.67 -1.05 -2.16
N SER A 100 -1.99 0.20 -1.84
CA SER A 100 -1.11 1.16 -1.14
C SER A 100 -1.12 1.00 0.38
N GLY A 101 -1.99 0.13 0.90
CA GLY A 101 -2.09 -0.17 2.32
C GLY A 101 -3.27 -1.06 2.66
N PHE A 102 -3.38 -1.37 3.94
CA PHE A 102 -4.56 -2.07 4.48
C PHE A 102 -4.87 -1.60 5.89
N LEU A 103 -6.13 -1.75 6.30
CA LEU A 103 -6.62 -1.51 7.64
C LEU A 103 -7.61 -2.61 8.05
N LEU A 104 -7.80 -2.75 9.34
CA LEU A 104 -8.91 -3.53 9.87
C LEU A 104 -10.21 -2.71 9.82
N LYS A 105 -11.34 -3.36 9.57
CA LYS A 105 -12.66 -2.70 9.53
C LYS A 105 -13.10 -2.13 10.89
N ASP A 106 -12.52 -2.60 11.99
CA ASP A 106 -12.75 -2.13 13.36
C ASP A 106 -11.83 -0.98 13.79
N VAL A 107 -11.03 -0.44 12.84
CA VAL A 107 -10.13 0.68 13.12
C VAL A 107 -10.90 1.91 13.63
N PRO A 108 -10.38 2.63 14.64
CA PRO A 108 -10.98 3.88 15.10
C PRO A 108 -11.12 4.91 13.96
N PRO A 109 -12.20 5.72 13.94
CA PRO A 109 -12.46 6.73 12.90
C PRO A 109 -11.28 7.65 12.61
N ASP A 110 -10.57 8.11 13.65
CA ASP A 110 -9.42 9.00 13.51
C ASP A 110 -8.26 8.33 12.78
N HIS A 111 -8.04 7.04 13.02
CA HIS A 111 -7.02 6.26 12.32
C HIS A 111 -7.40 6.01 10.86
N LEU A 112 -8.68 5.75 10.57
CA LEU A 112 -9.17 5.59 9.19
C LEU A 112 -8.93 6.87 8.38
N THR A 113 -9.34 8.02 8.91
CA THR A 113 -9.18 9.31 8.22
C THR A 113 -7.72 9.70 8.05
N ALA A 114 -6.87 9.46 9.05
CA ALA A 114 -5.42 9.67 8.95
C ALA A 114 -4.80 8.77 7.87
N ALA A 115 -5.23 7.52 7.80
CA ALA A 115 -4.78 6.57 6.79
C ALA A 115 -5.14 7.00 5.37
N ILE A 116 -6.38 7.43 5.14
CA ILE A 116 -6.82 7.93 3.84
C ILE A 116 -5.97 9.13 3.39
N ARG A 117 -5.72 10.09 4.30
CA ARG A 117 -4.87 11.27 4.01
C ARG A 117 -3.44 10.86 3.64
N ALA A 118 -2.86 9.94 4.39
CA ALA A 118 -1.50 9.46 4.13
C ALA A 118 -1.42 8.72 2.78
N VAL A 119 -2.37 7.83 2.48
CA VAL A 119 -2.45 7.15 1.18
C VAL A 119 -2.61 8.17 0.06
N ALA A 120 -3.51 9.14 0.18
CA ALA A 120 -3.69 10.19 -0.82
C ALA A 120 -2.43 11.03 -1.05
N ALA A 121 -1.61 11.24 0.00
CA ALA A 121 -0.32 11.93 -0.11
C ALA A 121 0.80 11.08 -0.73
N GLY A 122 0.56 9.80 -0.99
CA GLY A 122 1.56 8.86 -1.50
C GLY A 122 2.39 8.17 -0.43
N ASP A 123 2.04 8.41 0.83
CA ASP A 123 2.64 7.69 1.95
C ASP A 123 1.93 6.33 2.12
N ALA A 124 2.67 5.30 2.47
CA ALA A 124 2.08 3.99 2.74
C ALA A 124 1.41 3.95 4.11
N VAL A 125 0.18 3.47 4.16
CA VAL A 125 -0.54 3.22 5.40
C VAL A 125 -0.56 1.72 5.71
N VAL A 126 0.60 1.19 5.78
CA VAL A 126 0.84 0.00 6.59
C VAL A 126 1.90 0.44 7.57
N ALA A 127 1.63 0.30 8.87
CA ALA A 127 2.70 0.52 9.84
C ALA A 127 3.89 -0.31 9.32
N PRO A 128 5.08 0.28 9.11
CA PRO A 128 6.22 -0.40 8.49
C PRO A 128 6.52 -1.77 9.11
N ARG A 129 6.28 -1.89 10.43
CA ARG A 129 6.40 -3.14 11.18
C ARG A 129 5.37 -4.21 10.78
N VAL A 130 4.17 -3.80 10.32
CA VAL A 130 3.11 -4.74 9.92
C VAL A 130 3.36 -5.22 8.50
N THR A 131 3.79 -4.35 7.58
CA THR A 131 4.26 -4.76 6.24
C THR A 131 5.40 -5.76 6.37
N ARG A 132 6.39 -5.47 7.22
CA ARG A 132 7.49 -6.38 7.50
C ARG A 132 7.01 -7.72 8.03
N ARG A 133 6.11 -7.74 9.03
CA ARG A 133 5.58 -8.98 9.61
C ARG A 133 4.80 -9.82 8.60
N LEU A 134 4.00 -9.17 7.74
CA LEU A 134 3.31 -9.85 6.64
C LEU A 134 4.30 -10.45 5.65
N LEU A 135 5.30 -9.68 5.24
CA LEU A 135 6.32 -10.14 4.31
C LEU A 135 7.18 -11.26 4.92
N ASP A 136 7.51 -11.20 6.21
CA ASP A 136 8.23 -12.27 6.92
C ASP A 136 7.40 -13.56 6.95
N THR A 137 6.08 -13.47 7.16
CA THR A 137 5.18 -14.63 7.19
C THR A 137 5.01 -15.27 5.81
N PHE A 138 4.94 -14.43 4.74
CA PHE A 138 4.64 -14.89 3.37
C PHE A 138 5.85 -14.93 2.44
N SER A 139 7.04 -14.61 2.92
CA SER A 139 8.29 -14.65 2.13
C SER A 139 8.59 -16.00 1.48
N HIS A 140 8.08 -17.10 2.05
CA HIS A 140 8.19 -18.44 1.45
C HIS A 140 7.44 -18.58 0.12
N HIS A 141 6.51 -17.68 -0.17
CA HIS A 141 5.71 -17.65 -1.41
C HIS A 141 6.24 -16.62 -2.42
N LEU A 142 7.30 -15.86 -2.07
CA LEU A 142 7.92 -14.93 -2.99
C LEU A 142 8.92 -15.65 -3.90
N PRO A 143 8.83 -15.50 -5.23
CA PRO A 143 9.82 -16.04 -6.13
C PRO A 143 11.16 -15.34 -5.90
N THR A 144 12.17 -16.06 -5.44
CA THR A 144 13.54 -15.56 -5.43
C THR A 144 14.18 -15.89 -6.77
N THR A 145 14.75 -14.91 -7.45
CA THR A 145 15.53 -15.13 -8.68
C THR A 145 16.86 -15.81 -8.28
N PRO A 146 17.08 -17.09 -8.62
CA PRO A 146 18.33 -17.77 -8.22
C PRO A 146 19.52 -17.18 -8.97
N GLY A 147 20.62 -16.95 -8.26
CA GLY A 147 21.94 -16.78 -8.85
C GLY A 147 22.43 -15.36 -9.11
N VAL A 148 21.62 -14.32 -8.89
CA VAL A 148 22.09 -12.92 -8.97
C VAL A 148 22.24 -12.36 -7.56
N PRO A 149 23.36 -11.74 -7.18
CA PRO A 149 23.46 -11.01 -5.92
C PRO A 149 22.35 -9.95 -5.85
N PRO A 150 21.60 -9.83 -4.74
CA PRO A 150 20.46 -8.93 -4.67
C PRO A 150 20.77 -7.47 -5.01
N ARG A 151 21.99 -7.00 -4.72
CA ARG A 151 22.46 -5.66 -5.08
C ARG A 151 22.68 -5.47 -6.59
N ASP A 152 22.99 -6.54 -7.31
CA ASP A 152 23.29 -6.50 -8.75
C ASP A 152 22.06 -6.83 -9.60
N HIS A 153 20.88 -6.86 -8.97
CA HIS A 153 19.64 -7.16 -9.69
C HIS A 153 19.36 -6.10 -10.76
N PRO A 154 19.08 -6.48 -12.02
CA PRO A 154 18.91 -5.54 -13.14
C PRO A 154 17.93 -4.39 -12.87
N ARG A 155 16.85 -4.67 -12.10
CA ARG A 155 15.88 -3.63 -11.72
C ARG A 155 16.44 -2.54 -10.82
N LEU A 156 17.57 -2.77 -10.14
CA LEU A 156 18.22 -1.80 -9.25
C LEU A 156 19.37 -1.05 -9.92
N ALA A 157 19.70 -1.36 -11.18
CA ALA A 157 20.85 -0.81 -11.89
C ALA A 157 20.85 0.73 -12.03
N GLU A 158 19.68 1.34 -11.99
CA GLU A 158 19.53 2.80 -12.07
C GLU A 158 19.66 3.52 -10.71
N LEU A 159 19.71 2.77 -9.61
CA LEU A 159 19.85 3.36 -8.29
C LEU A 159 21.29 3.74 -8.01
N THR A 160 21.48 4.90 -7.42
CA THR A 160 22.78 5.28 -6.83
C THR A 160 23.03 4.49 -5.54
N GLU A 161 24.28 4.40 -5.09
CA GLU A 161 24.64 3.79 -3.79
C GLU A 161 23.77 4.32 -2.65
N ARG A 162 23.52 5.63 -2.63
CA ARG A 162 22.71 6.27 -1.59
C ARG A 162 21.25 5.87 -1.66
N GLU A 163 20.70 5.72 -2.84
CA GLU A 163 19.32 5.24 -3.05
C GLU A 163 19.22 3.75 -2.70
N HIS A 164 20.23 2.96 -2.93
CA HIS A 164 20.32 1.58 -2.44
C HIS A 164 20.26 1.50 -0.92
N ASP A 165 21.04 2.33 -0.21
CA ASP A 165 21.00 2.39 1.26
C ASP A 165 19.61 2.77 1.76
N VAL A 166 18.98 3.77 1.13
CA VAL A 166 17.62 4.18 1.47
C VAL A 166 16.62 3.06 1.18
N LEU A 167 16.75 2.33 0.09
CA LEU A 167 15.86 1.20 -0.24
C LEU A 167 15.96 0.06 0.80
N LEU A 168 17.17 -0.23 1.29
CA LEU A 168 17.37 -1.19 2.37
C LEU A 168 16.67 -0.78 3.65
N GLU A 169 16.79 0.50 4.03
CA GLU A 169 16.13 1.05 5.21
C GLU A 169 14.58 1.07 5.07
N LEU A 170 14.10 1.35 3.84
CA LEU A 170 12.70 1.23 3.46
C LEU A 170 12.19 -0.21 3.66
N ALA A 171 12.93 -1.18 3.12
CA ALA A 171 12.61 -2.60 3.21
C ALA A 171 12.68 -3.12 4.65
N ALA A 172 13.55 -2.52 5.48
CA ALA A 172 13.58 -2.75 6.92
C ALA A 172 12.37 -2.15 7.67
N GLY A 173 11.44 -1.48 6.96
CA GLY A 173 10.22 -0.92 7.51
C GLY A 173 10.42 0.37 8.29
N ARG A 174 11.47 1.17 8.01
CA ARG A 174 11.75 2.42 8.72
C ARG A 174 10.97 3.60 8.13
N THR A 175 10.47 4.48 8.96
CA THR A 175 9.89 5.77 8.57
C THR A 175 10.93 6.71 7.98
N ASN A 176 10.53 7.79 7.30
CA ASN A 176 11.46 8.78 6.77
C ASN A 176 12.31 9.43 7.87
N ALA A 177 11.75 9.65 9.06
CA ALA A 177 12.49 10.16 10.22
C ALA A 177 13.54 9.16 10.72
N GLU A 178 13.21 7.86 10.80
CA GLU A 178 14.16 6.81 11.20
C GLU A 178 15.25 6.61 10.13
N ILE A 179 14.91 6.66 8.83
CA ILE A 179 15.87 6.63 7.72
C ILE A 179 16.82 7.84 7.81
N ALA A 180 16.27 9.03 8.05
CA ALA A 180 17.05 10.25 8.20
C ALA A 180 18.07 10.14 9.36
N ALA A 181 17.62 9.65 10.50
CA ALA A 181 18.48 9.42 11.66
C ALA A 181 19.59 8.40 11.37
N GLN A 182 19.23 7.26 10.74
CA GLN A 182 20.18 6.17 10.42
C GLN A 182 21.24 6.61 9.40
N LEU A 183 20.83 7.37 8.41
CA LEU A 183 21.71 7.79 7.32
C LEU A 183 22.32 9.19 7.51
N VAL A 184 22.08 9.81 8.66
CA VAL A 184 22.61 11.15 9.04
C VAL A 184 22.26 12.22 7.98
N VAL A 185 20.98 12.31 7.65
CA VAL A 185 20.43 13.32 6.71
C VAL A 185 19.19 13.99 7.31
N SER A 186 18.64 15.01 6.65
CA SER A 186 17.35 15.56 7.04
C SER A 186 16.19 14.66 6.58
N GLU A 187 15.05 14.73 7.27
CA GLU A 187 13.84 13.99 6.87
C GLU A 187 13.36 14.38 5.46
N ALA A 188 13.49 15.67 5.11
CA ALA A 188 13.19 16.16 3.76
C ALA A 188 14.11 15.52 2.70
N THR A 189 15.39 15.29 3.04
CA THR A 189 16.35 14.60 2.17
C THR A 189 15.97 13.12 2.02
N ALA A 190 15.63 12.45 3.11
CA ALA A 190 15.17 11.06 3.08
C ALA A 190 13.92 10.93 2.21
N LYS A 191 12.91 11.80 2.38
CA LYS A 191 11.69 11.85 1.54
C LYS A 191 12.02 12.06 0.05
N THR A 192 13.00 12.91 -0.26
CA THR A 192 13.44 13.14 -1.64
C THR A 192 14.08 11.89 -2.25
N HIS A 193 14.93 11.17 -1.50
CA HIS A 193 15.49 9.91 -1.98
C HIS A 193 14.44 8.83 -2.20
N VAL A 194 13.47 8.71 -1.28
CA VAL A 194 12.33 7.80 -1.45
C VAL A 194 11.57 8.11 -2.74
N GLY A 195 11.21 9.38 -2.99
CA GLY A 195 10.53 9.78 -4.21
C GLY A 195 11.33 9.44 -5.49
N ARG A 196 12.66 9.62 -5.48
CA ARG A 196 13.53 9.26 -6.61
C ARG A 196 13.58 7.76 -6.83
N ILE A 197 13.65 6.96 -5.77
CA ILE A 197 13.62 5.49 -5.85
C ILE A 197 12.32 5.04 -6.50
N LEU A 198 11.17 5.53 -6.03
CA LEU A 198 9.87 5.20 -6.58
C LEU A 198 9.79 5.54 -8.08
N ALA A 199 10.25 6.73 -8.47
CA ALA A 199 10.27 7.15 -9.88
C ALA A 199 11.19 6.29 -10.75
N LYS A 200 12.40 5.97 -10.29
CA LYS A 200 13.38 5.15 -11.06
C LYS A 200 12.93 3.70 -11.22
N LEU A 201 12.26 3.15 -10.22
CA LEU A 201 11.79 1.76 -10.22
C LEU A 201 10.36 1.60 -10.77
N ASP A 202 9.74 2.71 -11.20
CA ASP A 202 8.33 2.76 -11.65
C ASP A 202 7.37 2.16 -10.62
N LEU A 203 7.50 2.60 -9.38
CA LEU A 203 6.71 2.13 -8.25
C LEU A 203 5.73 3.21 -7.80
N ARG A 204 4.49 2.81 -7.53
CA ARG A 204 3.40 3.73 -7.18
C ARG A 204 3.54 4.33 -5.78
N ASP A 205 4.09 3.55 -4.86
CA ASP A 205 4.22 3.94 -3.46
C ASP A 205 5.30 3.12 -2.72
N ARG A 206 5.49 3.47 -1.46
CA ARG A 206 6.46 2.87 -0.55
C ARG A 206 6.22 1.37 -0.33
N VAL A 207 4.96 0.91 -0.31
CA VAL A 207 4.63 -0.51 -0.10
C VAL A 207 5.19 -1.33 -1.23
N GLN A 208 5.03 -0.84 -2.47
CA GLN A 208 5.53 -1.51 -3.66
C GLN A 208 7.08 -1.60 -3.65
N ALA A 209 7.76 -0.60 -3.10
CA ALA A 209 9.22 -0.65 -2.94
C ALA A 209 9.66 -1.73 -1.94
N VAL A 210 8.92 -1.88 -0.85
CA VAL A 210 9.17 -2.95 0.15
C VAL A 210 8.90 -4.32 -0.47
N ILE A 211 7.77 -4.52 -1.16
CA ILE A 211 7.44 -5.78 -1.83
C ILE A 211 8.53 -6.14 -2.84
N LEU A 212 8.94 -5.20 -3.69
CA LEU A 212 10.00 -5.42 -4.65
C LEU A 212 11.31 -5.86 -3.98
N ALA A 213 11.72 -5.21 -2.88
CA ALA A 213 12.94 -5.56 -2.17
C ALA A 213 12.94 -7.01 -1.66
N TYR A 214 11.78 -7.53 -1.22
CA TYR A 214 11.62 -8.93 -0.84
C TYR A 214 11.57 -9.86 -2.07
N GLU A 215 10.86 -9.50 -3.14
CA GLU A 215 10.76 -10.30 -4.37
C GLU A 215 12.12 -10.56 -5.03
N ILE A 216 13.01 -9.57 -5.01
CA ILE A 216 14.37 -9.70 -5.56
C ILE A 216 15.38 -10.24 -4.54
N GLY A 217 14.94 -10.55 -3.32
CA GLY A 217 15.79 -11.10 -2.25
C GLY A 217 16.79 -10.10 -1.67
N LEU A 218 16.57 -8.78 -1.86
CA LEU A 218 17.41 -7.72 -1.28
C LEU A 218 17.37 -7.73 0.25
N VAL A 219 16.22 -8.09 0.81
CA VAL A 219 15.99 -8.33 2.24
C VAL A 219 15.45 -9.73 2.42
N ARG A 220 15.98 -10.45 3.39
CA ARG A 220 15.49 -11.76 3.79
C ARG A 220 14.74 -11.65 5.11
N PRO A 221 13.68 -12.45 5.31
CA PRO A 221 13.04 -12.54 6.61
C PRO A 221 14.06 -12.95 7.67
N GLU A 222 14.08 -12.25 8.79
CA GLU A 222 14.84 -12.73 9.95
C GLU A 222 14.18 -13.99 10.47
N HIS A 223 14.86 -15.11 10.33
CA HIS A 223 14.48 -16.37 10.94
C HIS A 223 14.60 -16.21 12.47
N ARG A 224 13.51 -15.82 13.15
CA ARG A 224 13.43 -15.96 14.60
C ARG A 224 13.11 -17.42 14.90
N PRO A 225 13.99 -18.17 15.54
CA PRO A 225 13.61 -19.48 16.08
C PRO A 225 12.46 -19.27 17.07
N ARG A 226 11.46 -20.14 16.98
CA ARG A 226 10.34 -20.23 17.92
C ARG A 226 10.81 -20.57 19.32
#